data_134e9656dfff64ad744d3a112097fffc
#
_entry.id   134e9656dfff64ad744d3a112097fffc
#
_cell.length_a   1.000
_cell.length_b   1.000
_cell.length_c   1.000
_cell.angle_alpha   90.00
_cell.angle_beta   90.00
_cell.angle_gamma   90.00
#
_symmetry.space_group_name_H-M   'P 1'
#
loop_
_entity.id
_entity.type
_entity.pdbx_description
1 polymer ?
#
loop_
_entity_poly.entity_id
_entity_poly.type
_entity_poly.pdbx_seq_one_letter_code
_entity_poly.pdbx_strand_id
1 'polypeptide(L)'
;KSGIGTLTLMVPECISNVLAIKSDFYMLLQCADRNGIFSSKAIDLLKQNINNYSIISIGNGMQKNNITIALVEQALKSDKKIVLDADALWAAQKNIELLKRSETTILTPHIKEMSDLTGIHVSTILSNPFEVARDFSKEYPSCVLILKSSQTYIAHQGNVYVLDAQNAGLAKGGSGDILCGIVVAMLGQCKDSLQAALCATYIHSQSAKLDIDSASFMPEDIINNIPNLSLIHISEPTRQ
;
A
#
# COMPACT_ATOMS: atom_id res chain seq x y z
N LYS A 1 9.84 -11.02 2.37
CA LYS A 1 10.70 -10.97 3.58
C LYS A 1 9.94 -10.50 4.83
N SER A 2 8.76 -9.94 4.69
CA SER A 2 7.91 -9.42 5.79
C SER A 2 6.97 -10.47 6.41
N GLY A 3 7.12 -11.76 6.10
CA GLY A 3 6.38 -12.85 6.77
C GLY A 3 4.99 -13.15 6.21
N ILE A 4 4.68 -12.77 4.97
CA ILE A 4 3.45 -13.20 4.31
C ILE A 4 3.52 -14.70 3.97
N GLY A 5 2.40 -15.43 4.14
CA GLY A 5 2.37 -16.88 3.89
C GLY A 5 2.39 -17.21 2.40
N THR A 6 1.45 -16.67 1.64
CA THR A 6 1.35 -16.87 0.18
C THR A 6 1.12 -15.54 -0.52
N LEU A 7 1.67 -15.41 -1.71
CA LEU A 7 1.51 -14.23 -2.57
C LEU A 7 1.14 -14.68 -3.98
N THR A 8 0.11 -14.09 -4.54
CA THR A 8 -0.23 -14.22 -5.96
C THR A 8 -0.20 -12.86 -6.61
N LEU A 9 0.54 -12.74 -7.70
CA LEU A 9 0.59 -11.54 -8.52
C LEU A 9 -0.31 -11.73 -9.75
N MET A 10 -1.34 -10.91 -9.86
CA MET A 10 -2.11 -10.79 -11.09
C MET A 10 -1.38 -9.82 -12.02
N VAL A 11 -0.94 -10.30 -13.16
CA VAL A 11 -0.03 -9.57 -14.03
C VAL A 11 -0.45 -9.64 -15.51
N PRO A 12 -0.12 -8.62 -16.33
CA PRO A 12 -0.22 -8.72 -17.78
C PRO A 12 0.59 -9.90 -18.33
N GLU A 13 0.05 -10.60 -19.32
CA GLU A 13 0.68 -11.79 -19.90
C GLU A 13 2.07 -11.49 -20.47
N CYS A 14 2.26 -10.31 -21.06
CA CYS A 14 3.54 -9.90 -21.66
C CYS A 14 4.73 -9.85 -20.70
N ILE A 15 4.50 -9.67 -19.37
CA ILE A 15 5.58 -9.62 -18.38
C ILE A 15 5.68 -10.89 -17.53
N SER A 16 4.76 -11.83 -17.68
CA SER A 16 4.65 -13.00 -16.81
C SER A 16 5.91 -13.87 -16.85
N ASN A 17 6.48 -14.11 -18.02
CA ASN A 17 7.70 -14.90 -18.18
C ASN A 17 8.92 -14.24 -17.51
N VAL A 18 9.02 -12.91 -17.57
CA VAL A 18 10.11 -12.17 -16.92
C VAL A 18 10.01 -12.30 -15.40
N LEU A 19 8.79 -12.24 -14.87
CA LEU A 19 8.55 -12.39 -13.44
C LEU A 19 8.77 -13.83 -12.98
N ALA A 20 8.36 -14.82 -13.76
CA ALA A 20 8.59 -16.23 -13.45
C ALA A 20 10.08 -16.57 -13.34
N ILE A 21 10.94 -15.95 -14.15
CA ILE A 21 12.38 -16.14 -14.09
C ILE A 21 13.00 -15.48 -12.85
N LYS A 22 12.41 -14.38 -12.35
CA LYS A 22 12.99 -13.60 -11.26
C LYS A 22 12.78 -14.18 -9.87
N SER A 23 11.74 -14.97 -9.65
CA SER A 23 11.45 -15.48 -8.30
C SER A 23 10.48 -16.67 -8.31
N ASP A 24 10.80 -17.65 -7.47
CA ASP A 24 9.98 -18.85 -7.22
C ASP A 24 9.05 -18.67 -5.99
N PHE A 25 8.99 -17.46 -5.39
CA PHE A 25 8.33 -17.24 -4.11
C PHE A 25 6.91 -16.67 -4.21
N TYR A 26 6.38 -16.51 -5.42
CA TYR A 26 5.00 -16.07 -5.66
C TYR A 26 4.36 -16.85 -6.80
N MET A 27 3.05 -16.94 -6.74
CA MET A 27 2.23 -17.48 -7.82
C MET A 27 1.89 -16.37 -8.81
N LEU A 28 1.75 -16.72 -10.09
CA LEU A 28 1.34 -15.79 -11.13
C LEU A 28 -0.08 -16.11 -11.61
N LEU A 29 -0.92 -15.09 -11.63
CA LEU A 29 -2.22 -15.11 -12.28
C LEU A 29 -2.14 -14.25 -13.54
N GLN A 30 -1.92 -14.90 -14.67
CA GLN A 30 -1.74 -14.22 -15.94
C GLN A 30 -3.05 -13.70 -16.49
N CYS A 31 -3.05 -12.48 -16.96
CA CYS A 31 -4.19 -11.83 -17.56
C CYS A 31 -3.85 -11.32 -18.96
N ALA A 32 -4.76 -11.56 -19.91
CA ALA A 32 -4.62 -10.97 -21.23
C ALA A 32 -4.45 -9.47 -21.19
N ASP A 33 -3.52 -8.96 -21.94
CA ASP A 33 -3.16 -7.55 -21.99
C ASP A 33 -3.23 -6.97 -23.42
N ARG A 34 -3.13 -5.65 -23.48
CA ARG A 34 -2.90 -4.91 -24.72
C ARG A 34 -1.79 -3.90 -24.45
N ASN A 35 -0.61 -4.14 -25.03
CA ASN A 35 0.57 -3.30 -24.86
C ASN A 35 0.97 -3.12 -23.37
N GLY A 36 0.93 -4.19 -22.58
CA GLY A 36 1.29 -4.16 -21.16
C GLY A 36 0.23 -3.59 -20.22
N ILE A 37 -0.96 -3.25 -20.75
CA ILE A 37 -2.11 -2.78 -19.95
C ILE A 37 -3.12 -3.91 -19.87
N PHE A 38 -3.67 -4.16 -18.69
CA PHE A 38 -4.74 -5.13 -18.49
C PHE A 38 -5.88 -4.93 -19.49
N SER A 39 -6.36 -6.00 -20.08
CA SER A 39 -7.60 -5.99 -20.86
C SER A 39 -8.84 -6.05 -19.95
N SER A 40 -10.04 -5.85 -20.52
CA SER A 40 -11.29 -6.00 -19.78
C SER A 40 -11.48 -7.38 -19.13
N LYS A 41 -10.83 -8.42 -19.66
CA LYS A 41 -10.83 -9.77 -19.09
C LYS A 41 -10.24 -9.82 -17.66
N ALA A 42 -9.43 -8.82 -17.28
CA ALA A 42 -8.87 -8.70 -15.95
C ALA A 42 -9.96 -8.56 -14.87
N ILE A 43 -11.07 -7.92 -15.20
CA ILE A 43 -12.19 -7.71 -14.27
C ILE A 43 -12.87 -9.05 -13.96
N ASP A 44 -13.10 -9.86 -14.97
CA ASP A 44 -13.71 -11.19 -14.77
C ASP A 44 -12.74 -12.13 -14.05
N LEU A 45 -11.44 -12.06 -14.40
CA LEU A 45 -10.40 -12.84 -13.74
C LEU A 45 -10.31 -12.49 -12.26
N LEU A 46 -10.35 -11.20 -11.91
CA LEU A 46 -10.39 -10.75 -10.52
C LEU A 46 -11.63 -11.29 -9.79
N LYS A 47 -12.83 -11.15 -10.38
CA LYS A 47 -14.09 -11.65 -9.80
C LYS A 47 -14.05 -13.15 -9.51
N GLN A 48 -13.51 -13.95 -10.43
CA GLN A 48 -13.42 -15.41 -10.28
C GLN A 48 -12.46 -15.83 -9.17
N ASN A 49 -11.43 -15.04 -8.90
CA ASN A 49 -10.34 -15.42 -8.00
C ASN A 49 -10.35 -14.66 -6.67
N ILE A 50 -11.04 -13.55 -6.54
CA ILE A 50 -10.96 -12.66 -5.37
C ILE A 50 -11.26 -13.37 -4.04
N ASN A 51 -12.15 -14.37 -4.06
CA ASN A 51 -12.52 -15.14 -2.88
C ASN A 51 -11.41 -16.06 -2.36
N ASN A 52 -10.38 -16.33 -3.16
CA ASN A 52 -9.24 -17.15 -2.76
C ASN A 52 -8.24 -16.38 -1.89
N TYR A 53 -8.43 -15.08 -1.71
CA TYR A 53 -7.49 -14.20 -1.03
C TYR A 53 -8.15 -13.49 0.15
N SER A 54 -7.37 -13.23 1.20
CA SER A 54 -7.82 -12.49 2.38
C SER A 54 -7.59 -10.99 2.23
N ILE A 55 -6.55 -10.61 1.48
CA ILE A 55 -6.10 -9.22 1.30
C ILE A 55 -5.83 -9.00 -0.18
N ILE A 56 -6.26 -7.85 -0.69
CA ILE A 56 -5.97 -7.40 -2.05
C ILE A 56 -5.16 -6.12 -1.98
N SER A 57 -4.00 -6.12 -2.63
CA SER A 57 -3.23 -4.90 -2.87
C SER A 57 -3.35 -4.52 -4.34
N ILE A 58 -3.62 -3.26 -4.63
CA ILE A 58 -3.91 -2.82 -5.99
C ILE A 58 -3.41 -1.40 -6.22
N GLY A 59 -2.87 -1.16 -7.41
CA GLY A 59 -2.52 0.18 -7.91
C GLY A 59 -1.13 0.32 -8.49
N ASN A 60 -0.14 -0.42 -7.98
CA ASN A 60 1.25 -0.27 -8.40
C ASN A 60 1.43 -0.68 -9.88
N GLY A 61 1.89 0.26 -10.72
CA GLY A 61 2.18 0.03 -12.13
C GLY A 61 0.98 -0.21 -13.06
N MET A 62 -0.26 0.06 -12.62
CA MET A 62 -1.48 -0.26 -13.38
C MET A 62 -1.81 0.76 -14.47
N GLN A 63 -1.21 1.94 -14.43
CA GLN A 63 -1.53 3.10 -15.25
C GLN A 63 -2.96 3.64 -15.04
N LYS A 64 -3.15 4.92 -15.35
CA LYS A 64 -4.43 5.62 -15.20
C LYS A 64 -5.32 5.39 -16.43
N ASN A 65 -6.24 4.44 -16.33
CA ASN A 65 -7.18 4.07 -17.41
C ASN A 65 -8.49 3.50 -16.87
N ASN A 66 -9.48 3.29 -17.74
CA ASN A 66 -10.81 2.80 -17.34
C ASN A 66 -10.79 1.37 -16.78
N ILE A 67 -9.86 0.53 -17.18
CA ILE A 67 -9.74 -0.84 -16.63
C ILE A 67 -9.24 -0.77 -15.19
N THR A 68 -8.27 0.10 -14.91
CA THR A 68 -7.81 0.36 -13.53
C THR A 68 -8.95 0.84 -12.63
N ILE A 69 -9.79 1.76 -13.11
CA ILE A 69 -11.00 2.20 -12.37
C ILE A 69 -11.90 1.00 -12.08
N ALA A 70 -12.23 0.20 -13.09
CA ALA A 70 -13.14 -0.93 -12.93
C ALA A 70 -12.59 -2.02 -11.99
N LEU A 71 -11.28 -2.28 -12.02
CA LEU A 71 -10.61 -3.22 -11.12
C LEU A 71 -10.62 -2.73 -9.67
N VAL A 72 -10.34 -1.45 -9.44
CA VAL A 72 -10.39 -0.84 -8.11
C VAL A 72 -11.81 -0.84 -7.56
N GLU A 73 -12.80 -0.48 -8.35
CA GLU A 73 -14.21 -0.56 -7.93
C GLU A 73 -14.63 -1.99 -7.60
N GLN A 74 -14.21 -2.98 -8.43
CA GLN A 74 -14.50 -4.39 -8.16
C GLN A 74 -13.85 -4.87 -6.86
N ALA A 75 -12.62 -4.46 -6.58
CA ALA A 75 -11.95 -4.76 -5.32
C ALA A 75 -12.68 -4.12 -4.13
N LEU A 76 -13.01 -2.83 -4.21
CA LEU A 76 -13.70 -2.10 -3.15
C LEU A 76 -15.13 -2.61 -2.86
N LYS A 77 -15.80 -3.22 -3.84
CA LYS A 77 -17.11 -3.87 -3.65
C LYS A 77 -17.04 -5.25 -2.99
N SER A 78 -15.84 -5.82 -2.82
CA SER A 78 -15.66 -7.13 -2.18
C SER A 78 -15.68 -7.03 -0.65
N ASP A 79 -15.70 -8.18 0.02
CA ASP A 79 -15.56 -8.33 1.47
C ASP A 79 -14.09 -8.46 1.95
N LYS A 80 -13.13 -8.15 1.09
CA LYS A 80 -11.69 -8.32 1.38
C LYS A 80 -11.11 -7.06 2.00
N LYS A 81 -10.05 -7.21 2.79
CA LYS A 81 -9.20 -6.10 3.21
C LYS A 81 -8.44 -5.60 1.99
N ILE A 82 -8.41 -4.27 1.79
CA ILE A 82 -7.82 -3.67 0.59
C ILE A 82 -6.65 -2.76 0.97
N VAL A 83 -5.59 -2.80 0.18
CA VAL A 83 -4.52 -1.79 0.21
C VAL A 83 -4.52 -1.06 -1.13
N LEU A 84 -4.71 0.25 -1.10
CA LEU A 84 -4.68 1.14 -2.27
C LEU A 84 -3.41 1.97 -2.27
N ASP A 85 -2.65 1.88 -3.34
CA ASP A 85 -1.46 2.72 -3.56
C ASP A 85 -1.41 3.20 -5.02
N ALA A 86 -0.62 4.21 -5.31
CA ALA A 86 -0.31 4.70 -6.65
C ALA A 86 -1.58 4.94 -7.51
N ASP A 87 -1.67 4.31 -8.69
CA ASP A 87 -2.77 4.54 -9.65
C ASP A 87 -4.15 4.12 -9.11
N ALA A 88 -4.22 3.25 -8.08
CA ALA A 88 -5.49 2.91 -7.46
C ALA A 88 -6.07 4.07 -6.65
N LEU A 89 -5.27 4.94 -6.08
CA LEU A 89 -5.72 6.13 -5.37
C LEU A 89 -6.40 7.11 -6.34
N TRP A 90 -5.83 7.30 -7.53
CA TRP A 90 -6.46 8.06 -8.60
C TRP A 90 -7.76 7.41 -9.09
N ALA A 91 -7.80 6.09 -9.19
CA ALA A 91 -9.00 5.37 -9.61
C ALA A 91 -10.11 5.47 -8.56
N ALA A 92 -9.78 5.36 -7.27
CA ALA A 92 -10.73 5.46 -6.16
C ALA A 92 -11.39 6.84 -6.09
N GLN A 93 -10.70 7.92 -6.49
CA GLN A 93 -11.26 9.26 -6.57
C GLN A 93 -12.49 9.33 -7.50
N LYS A 94 -12.57 8.49 -8.52
CA LYS A 94 -13.70 8.46 -9.46
C LYS A 94 -15.02 8.01 -8.79
N ASN A 95 -14.92 7.26 -7.70
CA ASN A 95 -16.05 6.81 -6.91
C ASN A 95 -15.63 6.69 -5.42
N ILE A 96 -15.26 7.82 -4.82
CA ILE A 96 -14.68 7.87 -3.48
C ILE A 96 -15.64 7.33 -2.40
N GLU A 97 -16.94 7.37 -2.63
CA GLU A 97 -17.95 6.82 -1.72
C GLU A 97 -17.79 5.31 -1.47
N LEU A 98 -17.12 4.58 -2.38
CA LEU A 98 -16.78 3.17 -2.16
C LEU A 98 -15.79 2.97 -1.00
N LEU A 99 -15.12 4.01 -0.54
CA LEU A 99 -14.29 3.96 0.67
C LEU A 99 -15.12 3.87 1.96
N LYS A 100 -16.43 4.18 1.92
CA LYS A 100 -17.37 4.03 3.06
C LYS A 100 -17.90 2.59 3.22
N ARG A 101 -17.12 1.62 2.80
CA ARG A 101 -17.40 0.19 2.94
C ARG A 101 -17.21 -0.28 4.40
N SER A 102 -17.74 -1.47 4.74
CA SER A 102 -17.59 -2.06 6.07
C SER A 102 -16.18 -2.58 6.35
N GLU A 103 -15.56 -3.16 5.32
CA GLU A 103 -14.24 -3.77 5.44
C GLU A 103 -13.12 -2.74 5.34
N THR A 104 -12.01 -3.02 5.98
CA THR A 104 -10.87 -2.10 6.03
C THR A 104 -10.27 -1.84 4.65
N THR A 105 -9.97 -0.56 4.43
CA THR A 105 -9.12 -0.11 3.33
C THR A 105 -7.95 0.68 3.89
N ILE A 106 -6.72 0.28 3.58
CA ILE A 106 -5.52 1.07 3.89
C ILE A 106 -5.11 1.83 2.63
N LEU A 107 -4.90 3.14 2.77
CA LEU A 107 -4.45 4.02 1.69
C LEU A 107 -3.06 4.55 2.03
N THR A 108 -2.17 4.59 1.03
CA THR A 108 -0.78 5.02 1.21
C THR A 108 -0.39 6.21 0.31
N PRO A 109 -1.19 7.30 0.25
CA PRO A 109 -0.90 8.42 -0.63
C PRO A 109 0.33 9.22 -0.18
N HIS A 110 1.10 9.71 -1.15
CA HIS A 110 1.93 10.90 -0.96
C HIS A 110 1.08 12.17 -1.13
N ILE A 111 1.65 13.34 -0.85
CA ILE A 111 0.91 14.63 -0.84
C ILE A 111 0.13 14.89 -2.15
N LYS A 112 0.75 14.63 -3.31
CA LYS A 112 0.08 14.84 -4.60
C LYS A 112 -1.06 13.85 -4.83
N GLU A 113 -0.87 12.58 -4.48
CA GLU A 113 -1.93 11.55 -4.55
C GLU A 113 -3.08 11.88 -3.60
N MET A 114 -2.78 12.38 -2.40
CA MET A 114 -3.81 12.85 -1.45
C MET A 114 -4.59 14.04 -2.02
N SER A 115 -3.90 14.98 -2.66
CA SER A 115 -4.54 16.10 -3.35
C SER A 115 -5.46 15.62 -4.49
N ASP A 116 -4.98 14.68 -5.30
CA ASP A 116 -5.78 14.11 -6.41
C ASP A 116 -7.00 13.32 -5.88
N LEU A 117 -6.85 12.61 -4.75
CA LEU A 117 -7.92 11.82 -4.13
C LEU A 117 -9.02 12.70 -3.53
N THR A 118 -8.64 13.76 -2.81
CA THR A 118 -9.55 14.56 -2.00
C THR A 118 -10.00 15.87 -2.66
N GLY A 119 -9.28 16.33 -3.70
CA GLY A 119 -9.47 17.65 -4.29
C GLY A 119 -8.88 18.80 -3.46
N ILE A 120 -8.28 18.53 -2.31
CA ILE A 120 -7.61 19.53 -1.47
C ILE A 120 -6.30 19.96 -2.14
N HIS A 121 -6.05 21.27 -2.22
CA HIS A 121 -4.86 21.78 -2.86
C HIS A 121 -3.58 21.34 -2.13
N VAL A 122 -2.53 21.01 -2.90
CA VAL A 122 -1.23 20.52 -2.38
C VAL A 122 -0.66 21.43 -1.28
N SER A 123 -0.73 22.77 -1.46
CA SER A 123 -0.22 23.73 -0.46
C SER A 123 -0.98 23.65 0.87
N THR A 124 -2.30 23.40 0.82
CA THR A 124 -3.13 23.23 2.02
C THR A 124 -2.73 21.97 2.77
N ILE A 125 -2.52 20.84 2.05
CA ILE A 125 -2.09 19.60 2.66
C ILE A 125 -0.70 19.75 3.27
N LEU A 126 0.24 20.40 2.58
CA LEU A 126 1.59 20.67 3.08
C LEU A 126 1.60 21.53 4.34
N SER A 127 0.71 22.53 4.43
CA SER A 127 0.63 23.42 5.60
C SER A 127 -0.05 22.79 6.79
N ASN A 128 -0.98 21.85 6.56
CA ASN A 128 -1.82 21.26 7.61
C ASN A 128 -2.01 19.74 7.44
N PRO A 129 -0.95 18.94 7.31
CA PRO A 129 -1.06 17.52 7.00
C PRO A 129 -1.78 16.73 8.10
N PHE A 130 -1.60 17.12 9.36
CA PHE A 130 -2.26 16.51 10.51
C PHE A 130 -3.78 16.67 10.43
N GLU A 131 -4.27 17.89 10.21
CA GLU A 131 -5.69 18.18 10.14
C GLU A 131 -6.36 17.48 8.96
N VAL A 132 -5.71 17.50 7.79
CA VAL A 132 -6.20 16.82 6.58
C VAL A 132 -6.30 15.31 6.82
N ALA A 133 -5.28 14.69 7.42
CA ALA A 133 -5.29 13.27 7.73
C ALA A 133 -6.39 12.91 8.74
N ARG A 134 -6.52 13.72 9.80
CA ARG A 134 -7.56 13.54 10.82
C ARG A 134 -8.97 13.62 10.21
N ASP A 135 -9.24 14.65 9.43
CA ASP A 135 -10.58 14.90 8.91
C ASP A 135 -10.97 13.87 7.84
N PHE A 136 -10.02 13.45 6.99
CA PHE A 136 -10.21 12.32 6.10
C PHE A 136 -10.59 11.04 6.86
N SER A 137 -9.88 10.73 7.95
CA SER A 137 -10.13 9.51 8.71
C SER A 137 -11.44 9.52 9.50
N LYS A 138 -12.02 10.70 9.79
CA LYS A 138 -13.38 10.85 10.32
C LYS A 138 -14.44 10.62 9.25
N GLU A 139 -14.22 11.14 8.05
CA GLU A 139 -15.15 10.99 6.93
C GLU A 139 -15.20 9.54 6.41
N TYR A 140 -14.07 8.83 6.45
CA TYR A 140 -13.92 7.43 6.00
C TYR A 140 -13.44 6.53 7.16
N PRO A 141 -14.31 6.23 8.16
CA PRO A 141 -13.91 5.58 9.41
C PRO A 141 -13.43 4.14 9.26
N SER A 142 -13.76 3.46 8.17
CA SER A 142 -13.22 2.12 7.81
C SER A 142 -11.83 2.20 7.15
N CYS A 143 -11.37 3.41 6.81
CA CYS A 143 -10.06 3.60 6.21
C CYS A 143 -8.99 3.83 7.27
N VAL A 144 -7.80 3.28 7.00
CA VAL A 144 -6.55 3.70 7.64
C VAL A 144 -5.73 4.45 6.60
N LEU A 145 -5.46 5.71 6.86
CA LEU A 145 -4.66 6.55 5.98
C LEU A 145 -3.20 6.54 6.42
N ILE A 146 -2.27 6.30 5.50
CA ILE A 146 -0.83 6.51 5.67
C ILE A 146 -0.42 7.64 4.72
N LEU A 147 -0.47 8.88 5.18
CA LEU A 147 -0.10 10.06 4.39
C LEU A 147 1.43 10.26 4.44
N LYS A 148 2.07 10.02 3.30
CA LYS A 148 3.52 10.13 3.13
C LYS A 148 3.93 11.58 2.86
N SER A 149 4.75 12.16 3.74
CA SER A 149 5.35 13.49 3.62
C SER A 149 6.77 13.47 4.20
N SER A 150 7.33 14.62 4.58
CA SER A 150 8.56 14.69 5.39
C SER A 150 8.44 13.92 6.70
N GLN A 151 7.27 13.96 7.31
CA GLN A 151 6.81 13.05 8.34
C GLN A 151 5.74 12.15 7.75
N THR A 152 5.47 10.99 8.35
CA THR A 152 4.36 10.12 7.95
C THR A 152 3.24 10.21 8.99
N TYR A 153 2.02 10.50 8.50
CA TYR A 153 0.82 10.62 9.32
C TYR A 153 -0.05 9.39 9.12
N ILE A 154 -0.27 8.63 10.18
CA ILE A 154 -1.15 7.46 10.18
C ILE A 154 -2.45 7.86 10.87
N ALA A 155 -3.56 7.87 10.14
CA ALA A 155 -4.84 8.34 10.66
C ALA A 155 -5.94 7.28 10.56
N HIS A 156 -6.72 7.14 11.63
CA HIS A 156 -7.87 6.24 11.70
C HIS A 156 -8.90 6.76 12.70
N GLN A 157 -10.16 6.87 12.27
CA GLN A 157 -11.30 7.29 13.11
C GLN A 157 -11.04 8.59 13.90
N GLY A 158 -10.40 9.55 13.26
CA GLY A 158 -10.10 10.86 13.86
C GLY A 158 -8.86 10.91 14.75
N ASN A 159 -8.20 9.78 15.01
CA ASN A 159 -6.90 9.72 15.69
C ASN A 159 -5.77 9.77 14.67
N VAL A 160 -4.72 10.53 14.97
CA VAL A 160 -3.55 10.68 14.10
C VAL A 160 -2.28 10.36 14.88
N TYR A 161 -1.48 9.48 14.33
CA TYR A 161 -0.16 9.10 14.81
C TYR A 161 0.87 9.67 13.85
N VAL A 162 1.93 10.25 14.38
CA VAL A 162 2.98 10.88 13.56
C VAL A 162 4.28 10.11 13.75
N LEU A 163 4.81 9.59 12.67
CA LEU A 163 6.15 9.03 12.65
C LEU A 163 7.12 10.07 12.11
N ASP A 164 7.94 10.61 13.01
CA ASP A 164 9.03 11.53 12.66
C ASP A 164 10.29 10.73 12.32
N ALA A 165 10.33 10.23 11.11
CA ALA A 165 11.46 9.46 10.62
C ALA A 165 11.93 10.07 9.29
N GLN A 166 12.49 11.26 9.41
CA GLN A 166 13.08 11.95 8.25
C GLN A 166 14.26 11.14 7.71
N ASN A 167 14.08 10.53 6.55
CA ASN A 167 15.14 9.79 5.86
C ASN A 167 15.07 10.10 4.36
N ALA A 168 16.07 10.82 3.87
CA ALA A 168 16.17 11.16 2.45
C ALA A 168 16.26 9.93 1.54
N GLY A 169 16.75 8.79 2.03
CA GLY A 169 16.77 7.52 1.30
C GLY A 169 15.38 7.01 0.92
N LEU A 170 14.35 7.34 1.71
CA LEU A 170 12.96 6.95 1.43
C LEU A 170 12.30 7.76 0.30
N ALA A 171 12.92 8.86 -0.14
CA ALA A 171 12.42 9.67 -1.25
C ALA A 171 12.72 9.07 -2.64
N LYS A 172 13.35 7.89 -2.70
CA LYS A 172 13.70 7.23 -3.96
C LYS A 172 12.53 6.42 -4.52
N GLY A 173 12.47 6.34 -5.87
CA GLY A 173 11.47 5.52 -6.56
C GLY A 173 11.54 4.05 -6.14
N GLY A 174 10.37 3.43 -5.91
CA GLY A 174 10.25 2.06 -5.41
C GLY A 174 10.11 1.94 -3.89
N SER A 175 10.48 2.95 -3.11
CA SER A 175 10.31 2.93 -1.64
C SER A 175 8.83 2.82 -1.23
N GLY A 176 7.93 3.49 -1.96
CA GLY A 176 6.48 3.39 -1.75
C GLY A 176 5.94 1.99 -2.02
N ASP A 177 6.41 1.33 -3.10
CA ASP A 177 6.02 -0.04 -3.43
C ASP A 177 6.43 -1.02 -2.32
N ILE A 178 7.61 -0.81 -1.73
CA ILE A 178 8.10 -1.60 -0.59
C ILE A 178 7.21 -1.38 0.64
N LEU A 179 6.87 -0.12 0.96
CA LEU A 179 5.94 0.17 2.05
C LEU A 179 4.60 -0.54 1.83
N CYS A 180 4.04 -0.46 0.63
CA CYS A 180 2.80 -1.15 0.28
C CYS A 180 2.90 -2.67 0.54
N GLY A 181 3.99 -3.30 0.13
CA GLY A 181 4.27 -4.72 0.39
C GLY A 181 4.37 -5.05 1.88
N ILE A 182 5.01 -4.20 2.69
CA ILE A 182 5.09 -4.37 4.15
C ILE A 182 3.71 -4.20 4.78
N VAL A 183 2.91 -3.22 4.34
CA VAL A 183 1.53 -3.01 4.81
C VAL A 183 0.68 -4.25 4.60
N VAL A 184 0.73 -4.85 3.41
CA VAL A 184 0.01 -6.10 3.09
C VAL A 184 0.42 -7.23 4.04
N ALA A 185 1.73 -7.39 4.26
CA ALA A 185 2.25 -8.45 5.13
C ALA A 185 1.83 -8.24 6.59
N MET A 186 1.89 -7.01 7.10
CA MET A 186 1.46 -6.70 8.47
C MET A 186 -0.05 -6.82 8.63
N LEU A 187 -0.83 -6.47 7.61
CA LEU A 187 -2.29 -6.61 7.62
C LEU A 187 -2.74 -8.08 7.72
N GLY A 188 -1.90 -9.02 7.27
CA GLY A 188 -2.10 -10.46 7.43
C GLY A 188 -1.67 -11.01 8.79
N GLN A 189 -0.85 -10.29 9.56
CA GLN A 189 -0.26 -10.74 10.83
C GLN A 189 -0.82 -10.04 12.05
N CYS A 190 -1.18 -8.76 11.92
CA CYS A 190 -1.72 -7.96 13.03
C CYS A 190 -3.21 -8.21 13.25
N LYS A 191 -3.67 -8.02 14.48
CA LYS A 191 -5.07 -8.20 14.87
C LYS A 191 -5.98 -7.16 14.22
N ASP A 192 -5.50 -5.92 14.13
CA ASP A 192 -6.26 -4.82 13.55
C ASP A 192 -5.43 -4.04 12.51
N SER A 193 -6.13 -3.26 11.71
CA SER A 193 -5.56 -2.58 10.55
C SER A 193 -4.75 -1.35 10.92
N LEU A 194 -5.08 -0.67 12.02
CA LEU A 194 -4.30 0.44 12.53
C LEU A 194 -2.95 -0.06 13.03
N GLN A 195 -2.93 -1.13 13.82
CA GLN A 195 -1.69 -1.77 14.26
C GLN A 195 -0.83 -2.19 13.07
N ALA A 196 -1.45 -2.79 12.04
CA ALA A 196 -0.74 -3.17 10.82
C ALA A 196 -0.07 -1.98 10.12
N ALA A 197 -0.78 -0.85 10.00
CA ALA A 197 -0.26 0.37 9.39
C ALA A 197 0.88 0.98 10.21
N LEU A 198 0.74 1.04 11.54
CA LEU A 198 1.78 1.54 12.44
C LEU A 198 3.05 0.69 12.37
N CYS A 199 2.91 -0.64 12.48
CA CYS A 199 4.03 -1.58 12.38
C CYS A 199 4.71 -1.48 11.00
N ALA A 200 3.94 -1.47 9.91
CA ALA A 200 4.49 -1.39 8.56
C ALA A 200 5.29 -0.11 8.35
N THR A 201 4.74 1.02 8.76
CA THR A 201 5.39 2.32 8.62
C THR A 201 6.68 2.40 9.44
N TYR A 202 6.65 1.85 10.67
CA TYR A 202 7.81 1.77 11.53
C TYR A 202 8.91 0.88 10.93
N ILE A 203 8.57 -0.36 10.52
CA ILE A 203 9.50 -1.30 9.88
C ILE A 203 10.13 -0.66 8.65
N HIS A 204 9.32 -0.06 7.77
CA HIS A 204 9.80 0.61 6.56
C HIS A 204 10.80 1.73 6.88
N SER A 205 10.48 2.58 7.86
CA SER A 205 11.34 3.66 8.30
C SER A 205 12.66 3.16 8.91
N GLN A 206 12.60 2.18 9.81
CA GLN A 206 13.80 1.64 10.47
C GLN A 206 14.67 0.84 9.50
N SER A 207 14.05 0.13 8.53
CA SER A 207 14.79 -0.62 7.49
C SER A 207 15.62 0.29 6.59
N ALA A 208 15.28 1.56 6.51
CA ALA A 208 16.02 2.55 5.74
C ALA A 208 17.11 3.27 6.55
N LYS A 209 17.21 3.05 7.85
CA LYS A 209 18.27 3.59 8.72
C LYS A 209 19.52 2.70 8.63
N LEU A 210 20.25 2.85 7.55
CA LEU A 210 21.52 2.17 7.32
C LEU A 210 22.65 3.20 7.36
N ASP A 211 23.84 2.78 7.78
CA ASP A 211 25.09 3.59 7.70
C ASP A 211 25.58 3.69 6.23
N ILE A 212 24.64 3.92 5.31
CA ILE A 212 24.92 4.09 3.89
C ILE A 212 24.59 5.54 3.55
N ASP A 213 25.50 6.19 2.80
CA ASP A 213 25.24 7.51 2.26
C ASP A 213 23.91 7.51 1.48
N SER A 214 23.06 8.50 1.77
CA SER A 214 21.75 8.65 1.15
C SER A 214 21.80 8.68 -0.39
N ALA A 215 22.93 9.11 -0.97
CA ALA A 215 23.12 9.09 -2.42
C ALA A 215 23.26 7.67 -2.98
N SER A 216 23.92 6.78 -2.25
CA SER A 216 24.17 5.37 -2.65
C SER A 216 23.06 4.42 -2.22
N PHE A 217 22.16 4.84 -1.34
CA PHE A 217 21.07 4.02 -0.82
C PHE A 217 20.11 3.60 -1.95
N MET A 218 19.72 2.33 -1.97
CA MET A 218 18.79 1.75 -2.94
C MET A 218 17.57 1.13 -2.24
N PRO A 219 16.40 1.05 -2.90
CA PRO A 219 15.22 0.40 -2.32
C PRO A 219 15.46 -1.06 -1.88
N GLU A 220 16.34 -1.78 -2.57
CA GLU A 220 16.73 -3.14 -2.20
C GLU A 220 17.38 -3.22 -0.81
N ASP A 221 18.03 -2.16 -0.35
CA ASP A 221 18.63 -2.09 0.99
C ASP A 221 17.56 -2.17 2.07
N ILE A 222 16.40 -1.50 1.85
CA ILE A 222 15.22 -1.63 2.72
C ILE A 222 14.82 -3.10 2.81
N ILE A 223 14.62 -3.76 1.66
CA ILE A 223 14.16 -5.16 1.58
C ILE A 223 15.12 -6.09 2.30
N ASN A 224 16.42 -5.86 2.18
CA ASN A 224 17.46 -6.68 2.80
C ASN A 224 17.51 -6.50 4.32
N ASN A 225 17.12 -5.33 4.83
CA ASN A 225 17.15 -5.03 6.26
C ASN A 225 15.84 -5.40 7.01
N ILE A 226 14.71 -5.59 6.33
CA ILE A 226 13.43 -5.98 6.95
C ILE A 226 13.55 -7.18 7.91
N PRO A 227 14.23 -8.30 7.57
CA PRO A 227 14.30 -9.46 8.45
C PRO A 227 14.97 -9.15 9.80
N ASN A 228 15.92 -8.24 9.82
CA ASN A 228 16.63 -7.86 11.05
C ASN A 228 15.73 -7.13 12.06
N LEU A 229 14.69 -6.45 11.57
CA LEU A 229 13.75 -5.69 12.40
C LEU A 229 12.53 -6.51 12.83
N SER A 230 12.04 -7.40 11.97
CA SER A 230 10.87 -8.22 12.29
C SER A 230 11.17 -9.21 13.42
N LEU A 231 12.38 -9.70 13.55
CA LEU A 231 12.80 -10.60 14.63
C LEU A 231 12.88 -9.91 16.00
N ILE A 232 13.18 -8.62 16.04
CA ILE A 232 13.30 -7.86 17.30
C ILE A 232 11.93 -7.62 17.95
N HIS A 233 10.86 -7.49 17.17
CA HIS A 233 9.53 -7.15 17.68
C HIS A 233 8.62 -8.35 17.98
N ILE A 234 8.95 -9.54 17.46
CA ILE A 234 8.19 -10.78 17.73
C ILE A 234 8.70 -11.49 18.98
N SER A 235 9.94 -11.24 19.40
CA SER A 235 10.60 -11.97 20.50
C SER A 235 10.48 -11.32 21.88
N GLU A 236 9.88 -10.15 22.03
CA GLU A 236 9.53 -9.57 23.34
C GLU A 236 8.02 -9.62 23.59
N PRO A 237 7.48 -10.69 24.19
CA PRO A 237 6.24 -10.57 24.90
C PRO A 237 6.52 -9.65 26.08
N THR A 238 5.90 -8.46 26.08
CA THR A 238 5.85 -7.62 27.28
C THR A 238 5.36 -8.45 28.46
N ARG A 239 6.30 -8.96 29.26
CA ARG A 239 6.02 -9.37 30.63
C ARG A 239 5.89 -8.08 31.44
N GLN A 240 4.68 -7.69 31.70
CA GLN A 240 4.28 -6.96 32.90
C GLN A 240 3.09 -7.69 33.51
#